data_144109cc1ca6ce2393ee031fa2470c2a
#
_entry.id   144109cc1ca6ce2393ee031fa2470c2a
#
_cell.length_a   1.000
_cell.length_b   1.000
_cell.length_c   1.000
_cell.angle_alpha   90.00
_cell.angle_beta   90.00
_cell.angle_gamma   90.00
#
_symmetry.space_group_name_H-M   'P 1'
#
loop_
_entity.id
_entity.type
_entity.pdbx_description
1 polymer ?
#
loop_
_entity_poly.entity_id
_entity_poly.type
_entity_poly.pdbx_seq_one_letter_code
_entity_poly.pdbx_strand_id
1 'polypeptide(L)'
;MTERLNLTNAVIKYGDIIAVDGVSLSVRAGEFVFITGANGSGKSTLTKGIAGLLPLSSGTRTLTGRLGYVPQIEEADRNFPAIVSEIVITGTQRRGGLFYTRSDRDRAFRAMDSLKISDLAGRGIDALSGGQMRRVLLARALCGEPELLLLDEPCAGLDAESHELLFSVLKDSVASGCAVIMVTHDYSDLEGIRANRVITLSRGKVVNPDD
;
A
#
# COMPACT_ATOMS: atom_id res chain seq x y z
N MET A 1 -9.50 6.13 -19.55
CA MET A 1 -8.85 5.39 -18.45
C MET A 1 -9.70 5.55 -17.20
N THR A 2 -9.98 4.48 -16.48
CA THR A 2 -10.85 4.50 -15.28
C THR A 2 -10.10 5.13 -14.11
N GLU A 3 -10.72 6.09 -13.43
CA GLU A 3 -10.17 6.70 -12.21
C GLU A 3 -10.35 5.72 -11.04
N ARG A 4 -9.27 5.47 -10.30
CA ARG A 4 -9.24 4.56 -9.15
C ARG A 4 -9.32 5.30 -7.83
N LEU A 5 -8.70 6.46 -7.75
CA LEU A 5 -8.73 7.35 -6.59
C LEU A 5 -9.00 8.78 -7.06
N ASN A 6 -9.86 9.47 -6.35
CA ASN A 6 -10.02 10.91 -6.43
C ASN A 6 -10.11 11.49 -5.02
N LEU A 7 -9.14 12.32 -4.67
CA LEU A 7 -9.16 13.20 -3.50
C LEU A 7 -9.39 14.62 -3.98
N THR A 8 -10.30 15.34 -3.35
CA THR A 8 -10.54 16.75 -3.64
C THR A 8 -10.49 17.55 -2.34
N ASN A 9 -9.53 18.46 -2.23
CA ASN A 9 -9.30 19.35 -1.09
C ASN A 9 -9.33 18.61 0.26
N ALA A 10 -8.66 17.44 0.31
CA ALA A 10 -8.65 16.59 1.49
C ALA A 10 -7.89 17.23 2.63
N VAL A 11 -8.55 17.35 3.80
CA VAL A 11 -7.95 17.85 5.04
C VAL A 11 -8.08 16.77 6.11
N ILE A 12 -6.98 16.49 6.83
CA ILE A 12 -6.97 15.57 7.97
C ILE A 12 -6.33 16.28 9.17
N LYS A 13 -6.99 16.19 10.32
CA LYS A 13 -6.55 16.84 11.57
C LYS A 13 -6.44 15.83 12.71
N TYR A 14 -5.51 16.09 13.62
CA TYR A 14 -5.42 15.49 14.94
C TYR A 14 -5.64 16.59 15.98
N GLY A 15 -6.83 16.68 16.52
CA GLY A 15 -7.25 17.83 17.34
C GLY A 15 -7.13 19.13 16.51
N ASP A 16 -6.32 20.07 16.99
CA ASP A 16 -6.09 21.36 16.32
C ASP A 16 -4.96 21.31 15.28
N ILE A 17 -4.21 20.20 15.20
CA ILE A 17 -3.06 20.07 14.28
C ILE A 17 -3.56 19.59 12.92
N ILE A 18 -3.32 20.39 11.88
CA ILE A 18 -3.58 20.02 10.49
C ILE A 18 -2.38 19.22 9.99
N ALA A 19 -2.60 17.92 9.75
CA ALA A 19 -1.55 17.01 9.25
C ALA A 19 -1.57 16.85 7.72
N VAL A 20 -2.76 17.02 7.10
CA VAL A 20 -2.94 17.09 5.64
C VAL A 20 -3.85 18.29 5.36
N ASP A 21 -3.44 19.16 4.46
CA ASP A 21 -4.07 20.46 4.24
C ASP A 21 -4.38 20.70 2.76
N GLY A 22 -5.62 20.45 2.37
CA GLY A 22 -6.16 20.76 1.04
C GLY A 22 -5.59 19.91 -0.10
N VAL A 23 -5.15 18.67 0.18
CA VAL A 23 -4.57 17.80 -0.84
C VAL A 23 -5.61 17.35 -1.85
N SER A 24 -5.31 17.58 -3.14
CA SER A 24 -6.08 17.05 -4.28
C SER A 24 -5.20 16.12 -5.09
N LEU A 25 -5.69 14.91 -5.37
CA LEU A 25 -4.96 13.87 -6.07
C LEU A 25 -5.93 12.93 -6.78
N SER A 26 -5.74 12.75 -8.08
CA SER A 26 -6.42 11.70 -8.83
C SER A 26 -5.42 10.64 -9.31
N VAL A 27 -5.81 9.35 -9.31
CA VAL A 27 -4.99 8.24 -9.80
C VAL A 27 -5.84 7.34 -10.69
N ARG A 28 -5.31 6.96 -11.85
CA ARG A 28 -5.99 6.18 -12.87
C ARG A 28 -5.48 4.75 -12.92
N ALA A 29 -6.28 3.86 -13.48
CA ALA A 29 -5.90 2.47 -13.74
C ALA A 29 -4.57 2.38 -14.52
N GLY A 30 -3.65 1.51 -14.05
CA GLY A 30 -2.34 1.32 -14.64
C GLY A 30 -1.36 2.47 -14.41
N GLU A 31 -1.66 3.41 -13.52
CA GLU A 31 -0.79 4.52 -13.16
C GLU A 31 0.06 4.16 -11.93
N PHE A 32 1.36 4.48 -11.98
CA PHE A 32 2.27 4.39 -10.85
C PHE A 32 2.60 5.80 -10.36
N VAL A 33 2.22 6.10 -9.12
CA VAL A 33 2.40 7.40 -8.47
C VAL A 33 3.30 7.25 -7.26
N PHE A 34 4.39 8.03 -7.19
CA PHE A 34 5.17 8.19 -5.97
C PHE A 34 4.70 9.40 -5.17
N ILE A 35 4.62 9.23 -3.85
CA ILE A 35 4.43 10.32 -2.90
C ILE A 35 5.69 10.39 -2.04
N THR A 36 6.40 11.50 -2.14
CA THR A 36 7.66 11.73 -1.40
C THR A 36 7.51 12.90 -0.43
N GLY A 37 8.54 13.13 0.38
CA GLY A 37 8.60 14.25 1.31
C GLY A 37 9.35 13.89 2.59
N ALA A 38 9.79 14.90 3.33
CA ALA A 38 10.51 14.74 4.58
C ALA A 38 9.69 14.00 5.66
N ASN A 39 10.36 13.48 6.70
CA ASN A 39 9.67 12.94 7.86
C ASN A 39 8.81 14.01 8.52
N GLY A 40 7.58 13.64 8.92
CA GLY A 40 6.60 14.58 9.46
C GLY A 40 5.87 15.44 8.42
N SER A 41 6.08 15.24 7.12
CA SER A 41 5.38 16.02 6.08
C SER A 41 3.89 15.68 5.91
N GLY A 42 3.39 14.62 6.58
CA GLY A 42 2.00 14.18 6.49
C GLY A 42 1.75 12.95 5.62
N LYS A 43 2.80 12.29 5.07
CA LYS A 43 2.68 11.14 4.15
C LYS A 43 1.84 10.01 4.74
N SER A 44 2.21 9.46 5.90
CA SER A 44 1.48 8.34 6.52
C SER A 44 0.06 8.73 6.93
N THR A 45 -0.18 10.01 7.27
CA THR A 45 -1.53 10.53 7.52
C THR A 45 -2.35 10.53 6.23
N LEU A 46 -1.76 11.01 5.13
CA LEU A 46 -2.40 10.99 3.81
C LEU A 46 -2.69 9.54 3.37
N THR A 47 -1.73 8.62 3.55
CA THR A 47 -1.89 7.19 3.25
C THR A 47 -3.06 6.59 4.02
N LYS A 48 -3.16 6.86 5.33
CA LYS A 48 -4.27 6.39 6.18
C LYS A 48 -5.61 7.02 5.75
N GLY A 49 -5.61 8.28 5.31
CA GLY A 49 -6.78 8.95 4.73
C GLY A 49 -7.21 8.30 3.42
N ILE A 50 -6.27 8.00 2.50
CA ILE A 50 -6.54 7.27 1.25
C ILE A 50 -7.08 5.87 1.56
N ALA A 51 -6.49 5.16 2.53
CA ALA A 51 -6.95 3.84 2.96
C ALA A 51 -8.33 3.86 3.66
N GLY A 52 -8.81 5.03 4.10
CA GLY A 52 -10.06 5.16 4.86
C GLY A 52 -9.93 4.73 6.31
N LEU A 53 -8.72 4.64 6.82
CA LEU A 53 -8.40 4.36 8.22
C LEU A 53 -8.52 5.62 9.09
N LEU A 54 -8.38 6.78 8.47
CA LEU A 54 -8.62 8.08 9.09
C LEU A 54 -9.72 8.83 8.33
N PRO A 55 -10.69 9.42 9.03
CA PRO A 55 -11.70 10.26 8.41
C PRO A 55 -11.08 11.56 7.89
N LEU A 56 -11.60 12.08 6.79
CA LEU A 56 -11.31 13.44 6.35
C LEU A 56 -12.04 14.42 7.24
N SER A 57 -11.36 15.49 7.67
CA SER A 57 -11.98 16.61 8.39
C SER A 57 -12.77 17.51 7.43
N SER A 58 -12.31 17.60 6.16
CA SER A 58 -13.04 18.23 5.04
C SER A 58 -12.50 17.70 3.71
N GLY A 59 -13.17 18.05 2.60
CA GLY A 59 -12.89 17.53 1.28
C GLY A 59 -13.61 16.20 1.01
N THR A 60 -13.28 15.56 -0.11
CA THR A 60 -13.92 14.30 -0.51
C THR A 60 -12.89 13.27 -0.92
N ARG A 61 -13.22 11.99 -0.71
CA ARG A 61 -12.47 10.83 -1.20
C ARG A 61 -13.41 9.88 -1.92
N THR A 62 -13.12 9.63 -3.18
CA THR A 62 -13.79 8.60 -3.97
C THR A 62 -12.76 7.52 -4.32
N LEU A 63 -13.08 6.27 -4.03
CA LEU A 63 -12.27 5.11 -4.37
C LEU A 63 -13.12 4.15 -5.20
N THR A 64 -12.64 3.79 -6.38
CA THR A 64 -13.30 2.86 -7.30
C THR A 64 -12.55 1.55 -7.33
N GLY A 65 -13.26 0.47 -7.00
CA GLY A 65 -12.68 -0.87 -6.94
C GLY A 65 -12.09 -1.24 -5.58
N ARG A 66 -11.27 -2.30 -5.58
CA ARG A 66 -10.65 -2.85 -4.36
C ARG A 66 -9.32 -2.19 -4.09
N LEU A 67 -9.11 -1.84 -2.82
CA LEU A 67 -7.86 -1.33 -2.30
C LEU A 67 -7.06 -2.45 -1.65
N GLY A 68 -5.81 -2.64 -2.08
CA GLY A 68 -4.78 -3.36 -1.34
C GLY A 68 -3.94 -2.35 -0.56
N TYR A 69 -3.78 -2.53 0.74
CA TYR A 69 -2.99 -1.63 1.57
C TYR A 69 -1.87 -2.38 2.30
N VAL A 70 -0.66 -1.90 2.11
CA VAL A 70 0.54 -2.34 2.84
C VAL A 70 0.96 -1.20 3.78
N PRO A 71 0.70 -1.33 5.09
CA PRO A 71 1.12 -0.35 6.07
C PRO A 71 2.63 -0.41 6.34
N GLN A 72 3.15 0.62 6.97
CA GLN A 72 4.50 0.59 7.53
C GLN A 72 4.63 -0.59 8.50
N ILE A 73 5.75 -1.31 8.44
CA ILE A 73 5.90 -2.60 9.14
C ILE A 73 5.86 -2.46 10.67
N GLU A 74 6.26 -1.29 11.19
CA GLU A 74 6.23 -0.98 12.62
C GLU A 74 4.80 -0.96 13.19
N GLU A 75 3.79 -0.79 12.34
CA GLU A 75 2.37 -0.82 12.70
C GLU A 75 1.79 -2.24 12.71
N ALA A 76 2.54 -3.24 12.21
CA ALA A 76 2.09 -4.63 12.20
C ALA A 76 2.27 -5.27 13.58
N ASP A 77 1.17 -5.69 14.20
CA ASP A 77 1.21 -6.43 15.47
C ASP A 77 1.76 -7.85 15.23
N ARG A 78 3.02 -8.07 15.60
CA ARG A 78 3.70 -9.37 15.48
C ARG A 78 3.30 -10.35 16.59
N ASN A 79 2.67 -9.88 17.66
CA ASN A 79 2.26 -10.74 18.79
C ASN A 79 0.89 -11.40 18.52
N PHE A 80 0.25 -11.06 17.40
CA PHE A 80 -1.00 -11.69 17.02
C PHE A 80 -0.78 -13.18 16.67
N PRO A 81 -1.45 -14.13 17.33
CA PRO A 81 -1.22 -15.56 17.12
C PRO A 81 -1.86 -16.05 15.82
N ALA A 82 -1.16 -15.87 14.70
CA ALA A 82 -1.62 -16.31 13.39
C ALA A 82 -0.44 -16.86 12.57
N ILE A 83 -0.75 -17.72 11.61
CA ILE A 83 0.20 -18.19 10.61
C ILE A 83 0.10 -17.37 9.32
N VAL A 84 1.15 -17.42 8.50
CA VAL A 84 1.28 -16.65 7.26
C VAL A 84 0.06 -16.80 6.35
N SER A 85 -0.39 -18.05 6.10
CA SER A 85 -1.53 -18.30 5.20
C SER A 85 -2.84 -17.67 5.70
N GLU A 86 -3.04 -17.62 7.03
CA GLU A 86 -4.21 -16.99 7.65
C GLU A 86 -4.17 -15.47 7.46
N ILE A 87 -3.00 -14.84 7.59
CA ILE A 87 -2.86 -13.40 7.33
C ILE A 87 -3.10 -13.08 5.86
N VAL A 88 -2.46 -13.83 4.94
CA VAL A 88 -2.56 -13.55 3.50
C VAL A 88 -4.00 -13.67 3.01
N ILE A 89 -4.72 -14.73 3.42
CA ILE A 89 -6.08 -14.96 2.93
C ILE A 89 -7.07 -13.86 3.39
N THR A 90 -6.77 -13.13 4.47
CA THR A 90 -7.61 -11.99 4.89
C THR A 90 -7.73 -10.92 3.82
N GLY A 91 -6.75 -10.82 2.90
CA GLY A 91 -6.80 -9.90 1.77
C GLY A 91 -7.94 -10.15 0.80
N THR A 92 -8.52 -11.38 0.79
CA THR A 92 -9.68 -11.71 -0.06
C THR A 92 -11.01 -11.29 0.54
N GLN A 93 -11.04 -10.88 1.83
CA GLN A 93 -12.28 -10.62 2.56
C GLN A 93 -13.16 -9.59 1.84
N ARG A 94 -14.38 -10.03 1.53
CA ARG A 94 -15.48 -9.17 1.10
C ARG A 94 -16.35 -8.84 2.32
N ARG A 95 -16.91 -7.65 2.36
CA ARG A 95 -17.90 -7.30 3.39
C ARG A 95 -19.03 -8.36 3.39
N GLY A 96 -19.20 -9.08 4.50
CA GLY A 96 -20.27 -10.07 4.72
C GLY A 96 -19.90 -11.53 4.42
N GLY A 97 -18.66 -11.87 4.04
CA GLY A 97 -18.21 -13.26 3.91
C GLY A 97 -17.79 -13.86 5.27
N LEU A 98 -18.48 -14.93 5.72
CA LEU A 98 -18.15 -15.64 6.95
C LEU A 98 -17.09 -16.73 6.76
N PHE A 99 -16.91 -17.22 5.53
CA PHE A 99 -16.01 -18.33 5.22
C PHE A 99 -15.19 -18.05 3.97
N TYR A 100 -13.94 -18.54 3.96
CA TYR A 100 -13.08 -18.52 2.79
C TYR A 100 -13.44 -19.66 1.84
N THR A 101 -13.57 -19.35 0.56
CA THR A 101 -13.83 -20.30 -0.51
C THR A 101 -12.54 -20.99 -0.98
N ARG A 102 -12.66 -22.01 -1.84
CA ARG A 102 -11.50 -22.60 -2.52
C ARG A 102 -10.78 -21.56 -3.37
N SER A 103 -11.52 -20.72 -4.09
CA SER A 103 -10.94 -19.63 -4.90
C SER A 103 -10.13 -18.63 -4.06
N ASP A 104 -10.57 -18.34 -2.81
CA ASP A 104 -9.82 -17.47 -1.90
C ASP A 104 -8.47 -18.08 -1.51
N ARG A 105 -8.47 -19.39 -1.23
CA ARG A 105 -7.23 -20.12 -0.90
C ARG A 105 -6.28 -20.19 -2.10
N ASP A 106 -6.80 -20.41 -3.31
CA ASP A 106 -6.00 -20.43 -4.54
C ASP A 106 -5.38 -19.06 -4.81
N ARG A 107 -6.11 -17.96 -4.55
CA ARG A 107 -5.56 -16.58 -4.63
C ARG A 107 -4.47 -16.35 -3.59
N ALA A 108 -4.70 -16.75 -2.34
CA ALA A 108 -3.71 -16.63 -1.28
C ALA A 108 -2.43 -17.40 -1.62
N PHE A 109 -2.56 -18.61 -2.15
CA PHE A 109 -1.41 -19.41 -2.59
C PHE A 109 -0.64 -18.71 -3.72
N ARG A 110 -1.32 -18.23 -4.77
CA ARG A 110 -0.67 -17.49 -5.86
C ARG A 110 0.04 -16.23 -5.38
N ALA A 111 -0.57 -15.48 -4.45
CA ALA A 111 0.04 -14.29 -3.88
C ALA A 111 1.29 -14.61 -3.05
N MET A 112 1.28 -15.70 -2.29
CA MET A 112 2.46 -16.18 -1.56
C MET A 112 3.55 -16.65 -2.50
N ASP A 113 3.19 -17.36 -3.56
CA ASP A 113 4.12 -17.90 -4.56
C ASP A 113 4.84 -16.79 -5.32
N SER A 114 4.11 -15.77 -5.78
CA SER A 114 4.69 -14.60 -6.46
C SER A 114 5.72 -13.83 -5.62
N LEU A 115 5.64 -13.95 -4.30
CA LEU A 115 6.54 -13.31 -3.34
C LEU A 115 7.55 -14.28 -2.70
N LYS A 116 7.64 -15.52 -3.22
CA LYS A 116 8.56 -16.57 -2.75
C LYS A 116 8.46 -16.83 -1.24
N ILE A 117 7.23 -16.93 -0.72
CA ILE A 117 6.94 -17.21 0.70
C ILE A 117 5.96 -18.37 0.91
N SER A 118 5.72 -19.20 -0.12
CA SER A 118 4.81 -20.36 -0.02
C SER A 118 5.29 -21.39 0.99
N ASP A 119 6.60 -21.53 1.17
CA ASP A 119 7.24 -22.38 2.17
C ASP A 119 6.99 -21.90 3.61
N LEU A 120 6.64 -20.65 3.79
CA LEU A 120 6.34 -20.05 5.09
C LEU A 120 4.85 -20.14 5.47
N ALA A 121 3.99 -20.71 4.64
CA ALA A 121 2.53 -20.66 4.80
C ALA A 121 2.02 -21.09 6.18
N GLY A 122 2.64 -22.11 6.79
CA GLY A 122 2.31 -22.62 8.12
C GLY A 122 3.11 -21.99 9.26
N ARG A 123 4.01 -21.03 8.98
CA ARG A 123 4.87 -20.42 10.01
C ARG A 123 4.14 -19.31 10.74
N GLY A 124 4.35 -19.20 12.07
CA GLY A 124 3.84 -18.10 12.87
C GLY A 124 4.45 -16.76 12.44
N ILE A 125 3.66 -15.68 12.46
CA ILE A 125 4.13 -14.36 12.04
C ILE A 125 5.15 -13.75 13.02
N ASP A 126 5.12 -14.16 14.28
CA ASP A 126 6.08 -13.81 15.33
C ASP A 126 7.51 -14.29 15.02
N ALA A 127 7.63 -15.40 14.29
CA ALA A 127 8.91 -16.02 13.92
C ALA A 127 9.48 -15.50 12.57
N LEU A 128 8.86 -14.50 11.94
CA LEU A 128 9.30 -13.95 10.66
C LEU A 128 10.37 -12.86 10.82
N SER A 129 11.33 -12.84 9.89
CA SER A 129 12.20 -11.66 9.71
C SER A 129 11.38 -10.44 9.24
N GLY A 130 11.96 -9.23 9.34
CA GLY A 130 11.32 -8.02 8.83
C GLY A 130 10.99 -8.08 7.33
N GLY A 131 11.91 -8.60 6.52
CA GLY A 131 11.70 -8.79 5.08
C GLY A 131 10.62 -9.83 4.78
N GLN A 132 10.59 -10.96 5.51
CA GLN A 132 9.54 -11.96 5.36
C GLN A 132 8.16 -11.39 5.72
N MET A 133 8.05 -10.66 6.83
CA MET A 133 6.79 -10.02 7.22
C MET A 133 6.31 -9.02 6.18
N ARG A 134 7.22 -8.26 5.57
CA ARG A 134 6.88 -7.31 4.50
C ARG A 134 6.31 -8.03 3.27
N ARG A 135 6.93 -9.15 2.87
CA ARG A 135 6.41 -10.00 1.77
C ARG A 135 5.02 -10.57 2.12
N VAL A 136 4.77 -10.95 3.38
CA VAL A 136 3.45 -11.39 3.86
C VAL A 136 2.40 -10.29 3.75
N LEU A 137 2.71 -9.07 4.19
CA LEU A 137 1.80 -7.93 4.08
C LEU A 137 1.50 -7.56 2.62
N LEU A 138 2.50 -7.63 1.74
CA LEU A 138 2.31 -7.43 0.31
C LEU A 138 1.46 -8.56 -0.31
N ALA A 139 1.73 -9.84 0.04
CA ALA A 139 0.92 -10.96 -0.41
C ALA A 139 -0.56 -10.80 0.01
N ARG A 140 -0.80 -10.37 1.24
CA ARG A 140 -2.15 -10.05 1.73
C ARG A 140 -2.82 -8.98 0.88
N ALA A 141 -2.10 -7.89 0.57
CA ALA A 141 -2.65 -6.81 -0.23
C ALA A 141 -2.99 -7.26 -1.66
N LEU A 142 -2.13 -8.08 -2.28
CA LEU A 142 -2.30 -8.60 -3.64
C LEU A 142 -3.36 -9.71 -3.72
N CYS A 143 -3.51 -10.53 -2.68
CA CYS A 143 -4.46 -11.65 -2.63
C CYS A 143 -5.91 -11.22 -2.92
N GLY A 144 -6.26 -9.98 -2.59
CA GLY A 144 -7.54 -9.37 -2.91
C GLY A 144 -7.74 -9.00 -4.39
N GLU A 145 -6.72 -9.18 -5.23
CA GLU A 145 -6.72 -8.68 -6.62
C GLU A 145 -7.12 -7.20 -6.67
N PRO A 146 -6.30 -6.31 -6.07
CA PRO A 146 -6.65 -4.91 -5.92
C PRO A 146 -6.62 -4.17 -7.27
N GLU A 147 -7.48 -3.19 -7.41
CA GLU A 147 -7.47 -2.24 -8.52
C GLU A 147 -6.67 -0.96 -8.19
N LEU A 148 -6.43 -0.74 -6.90
CA LEU A 148 -5.47 0.23 -6.36
C LEU A 148 -4.64 -0.42 -5.27
N LEU A 149 -3.32 -0.39 -5.40
CA LEU A 149 -2.36 -0.83 -4.41
C LEU A 149 -1.70 0.39 -3.77
N LEU A 150 -1.79 0.50 -2.46
CA LEU A 150 -1.24 1.58 -1.65
C LEU A 150 -0.17 1.02 -0.72
N LEU A 151 1.06 1.54 -0.82
CA LEU A 151 2.22 1.04 -0.10
C LEU A 151 2.85 2.18 0.71
N ASP A 152 3.00 1.97 2.02
CA ASP A 152 3.62 2.96 2.92
C ASP A 152 5.03 2.46 3.32
N GLU A 153 6.05 3.10 2.77
CA GLU A 153 7.48 2.80 2.95
C GLU A 153 7.85 1.31 2.74
N PRO A 154 7.48 0.70 1.60
CA PRO A 154 7.65 -0.73 1.40
C PRO A 154 9.12 -1.17 1.25
N CYS A 155 10.03 -0.26 0.87
CA CYS A 155 11.44 -0.56 0.61
C CYS A 155 12.34 -0.46 1.85
N ALA A 156 11.87 0.16 2.94
CA ALA A 156 12.70 0.41 4.11
C ALA A 156 13.35 -0.87 4.66
N GLY A 157 14.69 -0.94 4.66
CA GLY A 157 15.44 -2.09 5.18
C GLY A 157 15.33 -3.37 4.35
N LEU A 158 14.98 -3.31 3.07
CA LEU A 158 15.08 -4.42 2.14
C LEU A 158 16.52 -4.61 1.67
N ASP A 159 16.93 -5.86 1.48
CA ASP A 159 18.11 -6.20 0.69
C ASP A 159 17.83 -6.08 -0.82
N ALA A 160 18.87 -6.11 -1.64
CA ALA A 160 18.77 -5.92 -3.08
C ALA A 160 17.82 -6.94 -3.75
N GLU A 161 17.88 -8.22 -3.34
CA GLU A 161 17.01 -9.27 -3.92
C GLU A 161 15.54 -9.01 -3.59
N SER A 162 15.23 -8.64 -2.35
CA SER A 162 13.86 -8.32 -1.93
C SER A 162 13.33 -7.07 -2.61
N HIS A 163 14.20 -6.09 -2.85
CA HIS A 163 13.87 -4.88 -3.58
C HIS A 163 13.52 -5.18 -5.04
N GLU A 164 14.36 -5.97 -5.76
CA GLU A 164 14.08 -6.39 -7.13
C GLU A 164 12.77 -7.18 -7.24
N LEU A 165 12.52 -8.10 -6.30
CA LEU A 165 11.28 -8.88 -6.26
C LEU A 165 10.07 -7.96 -6.07
N LEU A 166 10.11 -7.01 -5.12
CA LEU A 166 9.05 -6.03 -4.91
C LEU A 166 8.74 -5.29 -6.21
N PHE A 167 9.75 -4.70 -6.85
CA PHE A 167 9.55 -3.91 -8.07
C PHE A 167 9.08 -4.74 -9.25
N SER A 168 9.51 -6.00 -9.38
CA SER A 168 8.98 -6.93 -10.39
C SER A 168 7.48 -7.12 -10.21
N VAL A 169 7.04 -7.43 -9.00
CA VAL A 169 5.61 -7.63 -8.66
C VAL A 169 4.78 -6.35 -8.89
N LEU A 170 5.35 -5.17 -8.56
CA LEU A 170 4.67 -3.90 -8.80
C LEU A 170 4.54 -3.58 -10.30
N LYS A 171 5.58 -3.86 -11.10
CA LYS A 171 5.53 -3.73 -12.57
C LYS A 171 4.43 -4.61 -13.18
N ASP A 172 4.35 -5.87 -12.75
CA ASP A 172 3.32 -6.81 -13.22
C ASP A 172 1.91 -6.35 -12.82
N SER A 173 1.77 -5.80 -11.61
CA SER A 173 0.50 -5.23 -11.14
C SER A 173 0.06 -4.03 -12.00
N VAL A 174 0.97 -3.11 -12.31
CA VAL A 174 0.69 -1.96 -13.18
C VAL A 174 0.35 -2.42 -14.60
N ALA A 175 1.12 -3.37 -15.14
CA ALA A 175 0.88 -3.93 -16.48
C ALA A 175 -0.49 -4.62 -16.60
N SER A 176 -1.01 -5.21 -15.51
CA SER A 176 -2.36 -5.77 -15.44
C SER A 176 -3.47 -4.75 -15.20
N GLY A 177 -3.13 -3.45 -15.10
CA GLY A 177 -4.09 -2.34 -14.95
C GLY A 177 -4.38 -1.94 -13.51
N CYS A 178 -3.67 -2.50 -12.51
CA CYS A 178 -3.73 -2.01 -11.14
C CYS A 178 -3.05 -0.64 -11.06
N ALA A 179 -3.68 0.31 -10.38
CA ALA A 179 -3.02 1.56 -10.02
C ALA A 179 -2.13 1.33 -8.79
N VAL A 180 -0.97 1.98 -8.74
CA VAL A 180 -0.06 1.86 -7.59
C VAL A 180 0.25 3.25 -7.04
N ILE A 181 0.09 3.42 -5.74
CA ILE A 181 0.61 4.57 -4.99
C ILE A 181 1.67 4.03 -4.03
N MET A 182 2.88 4.52 -4.16
CA MET A 182 3.98 4.17 -3.27
C MET A 182 4.46 5.43 -2.54
N VAL A 183 4.47 5.34 -1.22
CA VAL A 183 4.94 6.42 -0.35
C VAL A 183 6.34 6.07 0.14
N THR A 184 7.29 6.96 -0.09
CA THR A 184 8.68 6.78 0.34
C THR A 184 9.32 8.13 0.68
N HIS A 185 10.32 8.12 1.53
CA HIS A 185 11.18 9.28 1.77
C HIS A 185 12.54 9.14 1.05
N ASP A 186 12.83 7.97 0.45
CA ASP A 186 14.06 7.69 -0.27
C ASP A 186 13.84 7.81 -1.79
N TYR A 187 14.54 8.74 -2.41
CA TYR A 187 14.49 8.94 -3.85
C TYR A 187 15.18 7.82 -4.64
N SER A 188 16.05 7.04 -4.02
CA SER A 188 16.69 5.88 -4.68
C SER A 188 15.67 4.80 -5.04
N ASP A 189 14.56 4.73 -4.32
CA ASP A 189 13.44 3.83 -4.66
C ASP A 189 12.84 4.13 -6.05
N LEU A 190 12.99 5.37 -6.55
CA LEU A 190 12.49 5.76 -7.86
C LEU A 190 13.28 5.15 -9.03
N GLU A 191 14.52 4.72 -8.80
CA GLU A 191 15.38 4.14 -9.85
C GLU A 191 14.88 2.75 -10.30
N GLY A 192 14.14 2.04 -9.44
CA GLY A 192 13.63 0.68 -9.71
C GLY A 192 12.48 0.61 -10.71
N ILE A 193 11.70 1.71 -10.87
CA ILE A 193 10.49 1.75 -11.71
C ILE A 193 10.27 3.15 -12.27
N ARG A 194 9.78 3.22 -13.51
CA ARG A 194 9.40 4.49 -14.10
C ARG A 194 8.03 4.92 -13.56
N ALA A 195 8.02 5.90 -12.66
CA ALA A 195 6.79 6.52 -12.20
C ALA A 195 6.12 7.34 -13.32
N ASN A 196 4.79 7.33 -13.34
CA ASN A 196 4.03 8.25 -14.18
C ASN A 196 4.05 9.65 -13.58
N ARG A 197 4.01 9.75 -12.23
CA ARG A 197 4.07 11.02 -11.49
C ARG A 197 4.80 10.85 -10.17
N VAL A 198 5.51 11.89 -9.78
CA VAL A 198 6.08 12.06 -8.45
C VAL A 198 5.43 13.28 -7.81
N ILE A 199 4.91 13.11 -6.59
CA ILE A 199 4.23 14.14 -5.81
C ILE A 199 5.03 14.36 -4.54
N THR A 200 5.45 15.58 -4.29
CA THR A 200 6.16 15.93 -3.07
C THR A 200 5.19 16.52 -2.05
N LEU A 201 5.20 15.96 -0.84
CA LEU A 201 4.41 16.47 0.29
C LEU A 201 5.30 17.25 1.24
N SER A 202 4.91 18.47 1.58
CA SER A 202 5.59 19.31 2.56
C SER A 202 4.56 19.97 3.48
N ARG A 203 4.73 19.79 4.80
CA ARG A 203 3.84 20.37 5.82
C ARG A 203 2.34 20.15 5.53
N GLY A 204 2.00 18.93 5.11
CA GLY A 204 0.62 18.54 4.80
C GLY A 204 0.10 18.98 3.44
N LYS A 205 0.88 19.69 2.63
CA LYS A 205 0.49 20.19 1.31
C LYS A 205 1.29 19.52 0.19
N VAL A 206 0.67 19.36 -0.97
CA VAL A 206 1.38 19.05 -2.20
C VAL A 206 2.17 20.29 -2.62
N VAL A 207 3.47 20.10 -2.83
CA VAL A 207 4.34 21.12 -3.41
C VAL A 207 4.76 20.68 -4.79
N ASN A 208 4.74 21.61 -5.76
CA ASN A 208 5.28 21.35 -7.07
C ASN A 208 6.81 21.42 -7.01
N PRO A 209 7.54 20.69 -7.89
CA PRO A 209 9.00 20.70 -7.87
C PRO A 209 9.62 22.08 -8.17
N ASP A 210 8.82 23.06 -8.58
CA ASP A 210 9.26 24.42 -8.92
C ASP A 210 8.86 25.49 -7.86
N ASP A 211 8.30 25.09 -6.70
CA ASP A 211 7.95 25.97 -5.57
C ASP A 211 9.08 25.94 -4.48
#